data_4f5c78b5f381ec06de749756a5113a05
#
_entry.id   4f5c78b5f381ec06de749756a5113a05
#
_cell.length_a   1.000
_cell.length_b   1.000
_cell.length_c   1.000
_cell.angle_alpha   90.00
_cell.angle_beta   90.00
_cell.angle_gamma   90.00
#
_symmetry.space_group_name_H-M   'P 1'
#
loop_
_entity.id
_entity.type
_entity.pdbx_description
1 polymer ?
#
loop_
_entity_poly.entity_id
_entity_poly.type
_entity_poly.pdbx_seq_one_letter_code
_entity_poly.pdbx_strand_id
1 'polypeptide(L)'
;MGINSVESMEEHTPLLGIPVTVKESIAVKGMTNQAGRVFKTPQIAKADAPVVEQIKRCGGIILLVSNTPELCLLWETYNNVTGQTKNPYDLKRTPGGSSGGEAALLASGASLLGLTSDIGGSSRLPAMFSGIWGHKPTPYAVSFRGHHPTSDFPKWGDFFTIAPMTRYAKDLPLLLKCMSDPTGPKLTLDKEISANGIRFFFMDNDGPSGMMRPLSRDLHAAINRVASDFNAKRVNIRKMKWSLDISLSAMLTMKNIETIYHKTEEGEQPKTVCKETVKYFFGCSDSILPSVIFGHLQNFMKIIPNSRHKHLASIIEALKTEFKELLGTDGVFLYPTFPNTAHQHYQIYHKLLEPMYMAIFNTLGLPVTNCMIGLDRRNLPMGIQVVANPGQDHLCLAVAREMERRYGGWVRPPSEDSHSHAQSSSKRG
;
A
#
# COMPACT_ATOMS: atom_id res chain seq x y z
N MET A 1 -1.23 27.25 26.28
CA MET A 1 -0.48 26.51 27.30
C MET A 1 0.99 26.62 26.92
N GLY A 2 1.83 27.17 27.80
CA GLY A 2 3.28 27.27 27.53
C GLY A 2 3.93 25.90 27.70
N ILE A 3 4.72 25.49 26.71
CA ILE A 3 5.56 24.28 26.78
C ILE A 3 6.74 24.65 27.69
N ASN A 4 6.82 24.08 28.87
CA ASN A 4 7.77 24.52 29.91
C ASN A 4 9.03 23.62 30.03
N SER A 5 9.16 22.53 29.25
CA SER A 5 10.35 21.68 29.21
C SER A 5 10.50 20.95 27.87
N VAL A 6 11.71 20.47 27.55
CA VAL A 6 11.99 19.65 26.36
C VAL A 6 11.17 18.35 26.41
N GLU A 7 11.04 17.71 27.56
CA GLU A 7 10.22 16.51 27.76
C GLU A 7 8.74 16.73 27.44
N SER A 8 8.19 17.90 27.85
CA SER A 8 6.82 18.30 27.51
C SER A 8 6.66 18.56 26.00
N MET A 9 7.72 19.05 25.32
CA MET A 9 7.72 19.21 23.86
C MET A 9 7.73 17.85 23.15
N GLU A 10 8.53 16.90 23.60
CA GLU A 10 8.59 15.54 23.04
C GLU A 10 7.26 14.79 23.17
N GLU A 11 6.56 14.97 24.29
CA GLU A 11 5.27 14.35 24.53
C GLU A 11 4.16 14.91 23.62
N HIS A 12 4.12 16.23 23.41
CA HIS A 12 3.05 16.91 22.65
C HIS A 12 3.35 17.07 21.16
N THR A 13 4.64 17.11 20.78
CA THR A 13 5.08 17.30 19.39
C THR A 13 6.19 16.30 19.00
N PRO A 14 5.87 14.98 19.03
CA PRO A 14 6.88 13.93 18.82
C PRO A 14 7.53 13.93 17.41
N LEU A 15 6.98 14.69 16.45
CA LEU A 15 7.54 14.88 15.11
C LEU A 15 8.09 16.31 14.91
N LEU A 16 8.41 17.03 15.99
CA LEU A 16 8.85 18.43 15.88
C LEU A 16 10.06 18.58 14.94
N GLY A 17 9.86 19.33 13.85
CA GLY A 17 10.89 19.57 12.85
C GLY A 17 11.19 18.43 11.90
N ILE A 18 10.50 17.29 12.03
CA ILE A 18 10.68 16.13 11.15
C ILE A 18 9.97 16.37 9.81
N PRO A 19 10.69 16.23 8.67
CA PRO A 19 10.08 16.32 7.34
C PRO A 19 9.23 15.09 7.05
N VAL A 20 8.02 15.34 6.53
CA VAL A 20 7.05 14.31 6.13
C VAL A 20 6.60 14.57 4.70
N THR A 21 6.53 13.54 3.88
CA THR A 21 5.97 13.61 2.53
C THR A 21 4.58 12.97 2.50
N VAL A 22 3.75 13.38 1.54
CA VAL A 22 2.36 12.97 1.48
C VAL A 22 2.02 12.56 0.05
N LYS A 23 1.37 11.43 -0.13
CA LYS A 23 0.86 11.01 -1.43
C LYS A 23 -0.13 12.05 -1.97
N GLU A 24 0.02 12.47 -3.23
CA GLU A 24 -0.74 13.57 -3.84
C GLU A 24 -2.27 13.35 -3.84
N SER A 25 -2.70 12.11 -3.66
CA SER A 25 -4.12 11.79 -3.46
C SER A 25 -4.69 12.19 -2.10
N ILE A 26 -3.87 12.64 -1.15
CA ILE A 26 -4.27 13.10 0.20
C ILE A 26 -4.16 14.61 0.24
N ALA A 27 -5.22 15.30 0.63
CA ALA A 27 -5.29 16.75 0.61
C ALA A 27 -4.29 17.40 1.59
N VAL A 28 -3.43 18.25 1.04
CA VAL A 28 -2.57 19.18 1.79
C VAL A 28 -2.90 20.60 1.34
N LYS A 29 -3.38 21.42 2.24
CA LYS A 29 -3.78 22.81 1.92
C LYS A 29 -2.70 23.57 1.16
N GLY A 30 -3.07 24.12 0.00
CA GLY A 30 -2.18 24.90 -0.87
C GLY A 30 -1.33 24.05 -1.83
N MET A 31 -1.40 22.72 -1.78
CA MET A 31 -0.74 21.80 -2.71
C MET A 31 -1.76 21.14 -3.66
N THR A 32 -1.28 20.54 -4.75
CA THR A 32 -2.14 19.81 -5.70
C THR A 32 -2.80 18.59 -5.02
N ASN A 33 -4.06 18.34 -5.39
CA ASN A 33 -4.82 17.18 -4.91
C ASN A 33 -5.80 16.73 -6.00
N GLN A 34 -5.29 16.16 -7.06
CA GLN A 34 -6.04 15.75 -8.24
C GLN A 34 -5.93 14.25 -8.54
N ALA A 35 -5.20 13.51 -7.70
CA ALA A 35 -4.94 12.07 -7.83
C ALA A 35 -4.43 11.69 -9.23
N GLY A 36 -3.44 12.43 -9.75
CA GLY A 36 -2.81 12.18 -11.04
C GLY A 36 -3.71 12.40 -12.28
N ARG A 37 -4.89 13.01 -12.11
CA ARG A 37 -5.78 13.37 -13.23
C ARG A 37 -5.32 14.64 -13.92
N VAL A 38 -5.54 14.71 -15.23
CA VAL A 38 -5.34 15.92 -16.02
C VAL A 38 -6.54 16.84 -15.91
N PHE A 39 -6.32 18.08 -15.47
CA PHE A 39 -7.31 19.16 -15.42
C PHE A 39 -6.79 20.37 -16.20
N LYS A 40 -7.70 21.21 -16.73
CA LYS A 40 -7.35 22.48 -17.38
C LYS A 40 -6.63 23.41 -16.41
N THR A 41 -7.08 23.44 -15.16
CA THR A 41 -6.46 24.18 -14.06
C THR A 41 -6.13 23.23 -12.94
N PRO A 42 -4.89 23.23 -12.41
CA PRO A 42 -4.52 22.34 -11.31
C PRO A 42 -5.46 22.45 -10.11
N GLN A 43 -5.91 21.32 -9.60
CA GLN A 43 -6.79 21.28 -8.42
C GLN A 43 -5.94 21.41 -7.15
N ILE A 44 -6.10 22.53 -6.46
CA ILE A 44 -5.39 22.83 -5.22
C ILE A 44 -6.30 22.56 -4.03
N ALA A 45 -5.80 21.81 -3.05
CA ALA A 45 -6.53 21.51 -1.82
C ALA A 45 -6.80 22.80 -1.02
N LYS A 46 -8.06 23.05 -0.66
CA LYS A 46 -8.50 24.22 0.13
C LYS A 46 -8.30 24.02 1.63
N ALA A 47 -8.19 22.77 2.08
CA ALA A 47 -7.99 22.39 3.47
C ALA A 47 -7.07 21.16 3.55
N ASP A 48 -6.45 20.94 4.70
CA ASP A 48 -5.74 19.71 4.99
C ASP A 48 -6.73 18.55 5.20
N ALA A 49 -6.34 17.34 4.80
CA ALA A 49 -6.99 16.13 5.28
C ALA A 49 -6.79 15.98 6.80
N PRO A 50 -7.74 15.40 7.57
CA PRO A 50 -7.59 15.26 9.02
C PRO A 50 -6.29 14.59 9.47
N VAL A 51 -5.80 13.60 8.70
CA VAL A 51 -4.51 12.96 8.99
C VAL A 51 -3.33 13.93 8.83
N VAL A 52 -3.38 14.84 7.87
CA VAL A 52 -2.35 15.88 7.66
C VAL A 52 -2.38 16.88 8.79
N GLU A 53 -3.57 17.28 9.26
CA GLU A 53 -3.70 18.13 10.45
C GLU A 53 -3.09 17.47 11.69
N GLN A 54 -3.30 16.15 11.87
CA GLN A 54 -2.70 15.42 13.00
C GLN A 54 -1.16 15.43 12.92
N ILE A 55 -0.58 15.17 11.75
CA ILE A 55 0.88 15.24 11.56
C ILE A 55 1.42 16.64 11.91
N LYS A 56 0.76 17.71 11.44
CA LYS A 56 1.15 19.10 11.76
C LYS A 56 1.03 19.38 13.27
N ARG A 57 -0.01 18.87 13.94
CA ARG A 57 -0.17 18.99 15.40
C ARG A 57 0.94 18.26 16.16
N CYS A 58 1.41 17.12 15.64
CA CYS A 58 2.57 16.41 16.17
C CYS A 58 3.92 17.11 15.87
N GLY A 59 3.91 18.30 15.21
CA GLY A 59 5.11 19.07 14.90
C GLY A 59 5.79 18.69 13.57
N GLY A 60 5.22 17.78 12.79
CA GLY A 60 5.74 17.37 11.49
C GLY A 60 5.63 18.47 10.42
N ILE A 61 6.65 18.58 9.58
CA ILE A 61 6.74 19.56 8.49
C ILE A 61 6.40 18.88 7.17
N ILE A 62 5.27 19.24 6.56
CA ILE A 62 4.91 18.69 5.25
C ILE A 62 5.77 19.39 4.18
N LEU A 63 6.61 18.61 3.47
CA LEU A 63 7.52 19.14 2.45
C LEU A 63 6.89 19.24 1.08
N LEU A 64 6.18 18.20 0.64
CA LEU A 64 5.65 18.07 -0.71
C LEU A 64 4.57 17.01 -0.78
N VAL A 65 3.84 16.98 -1.90
CA VAL A 65 3.00 15.87 -2.31
C VAL A 65 3.68 15.06 -3.42
N SER A 66 3.61 13.74 -3.33
CA SER A 66 4.36 12.82 -4.18
C SER A 66 3.50 12.18 -5.27
N ASN A 67 4.14 11.69 -6.34
CA ASN A 67 3.48 11.10 -7.49
C ASN A 67 2.62 9.87 -7.15
N THR A 68 1.48 9.75 -7.84
CA THR A 68 0.55 8.62 -7.77
C THR A 68 -0.03 8.33 -9.16
N PRO A 69 -0.43 7.11 -9.52
CA PRO A 69 -1.16 6.87 -10.76
C PRO A 69 -2.56 7.50 -10.68
N GLU A 70 -3.14 7.76 -11.85
CA GLU A 70 -4.47 8.35 -11.94
C GLU A 70 -5.50 7.59 -11.10
N LEU A 71 -6.15 8.32 -10.17
CA LEU A 71 -7.13 7.78 -9.20
C LEU A 71 -6.63 6.57 -8.40
N CYS A 72 -5.32 6.44 -8.23
CA CYS A 72 -4.69 5.31 -7.53
C CYS A 72 -5.02 3.92 -8.12
N LEU A 73 -5.47 3.85 -9.38
CA LEU A 73 -6.01 2.64 -10.02
C LEU A 73 -4.96 1.73 -10.68
N LEU A 74 -3.69 1.80 -10.24
CA LEU A 74 -2.63 0.94 -10.76
C LEU A 74 -1.61 0.59 -9.69
N TRP A 75 -1.04 -0.61 -9.77
CA TRP A 75 0.10 -1.07 -8.96
C TRP A 75 1.47 -0.71 -9.57
N GLU A 76 1.49 0.31 -10.39
CA GLU A 76 2.65 1.02 -10.90
C GLU A 76 2.37 2.51 -10.85
N THR A 77 3.40 3.36 -10.65
CA THR A 77 3.20 4.80 -10.46
C THR A 77 3.61 5.58 -11.70
N TYR A 78 2.61 5.91 -12.51
CA TYR A 78 2.71 6.90 -13.58
C TYR A 78 1.34 7.53 -13.87
N ASN A 79 1.35 8.73 -14.41
CA ASN A 79 0.17 9.46 -14.89
C ASN A 79 0.56 10.43 -16.01
N ASN A 80 -0.43 11.06 -16.64
CA ASN A 80 -0.21 12.00 -17.75
C ASN A 80 0.11 13.44 -17.30
N VAL A 81 0.19 13.71 -15.98
CA VAL A 81 0.52 15.03 -15.43
C VAL A 81 2.02 15.15 -15.13
N THR A 82 2.56 14.19 -14.38
CA THR A 82 3.93 14.23 -13.83
C THR A 82 4.81 13.09 -14.36
N GLY A 83 4.25 12.22 -15.20
CA GLY A 83 4.98 11.11 -15.79
C GLY A 83 5.22 9.95 -14.84
N GLN A 84 6.32 9.21 -15.06
CA GLN A 84 6.62 7.93 -14.45
C GLN A 84 7.61 8.07 -13.28
N THR A 85 7.31 7.45 -12.16
CA THR A 85 8.24 7.30 -11.03
C THR A 85 9.12 6.07 -11.23
N LYS A 86 10.42 6.23 -11.02
CA LYS A 86 11.42 5.19 -11.17
C LYS A 86 11.82 4.61 -9.82
N ASN A 87 12.20 3.32 -9.81
CA ASN A 87 12.68 2.65 -8.60
C ASN A 87 14.12 3.05 -8.29
N PRO A 88 14.47 3.52 -7.09
CA PRO A 88 15.82 3.90 -6.74
C PRO A 88 16.85 2.77 -6.83
N TYR A 89 16.44 1.50 -6.71
CA TYR A 89 17.34 0.34 -6.86
C TYR A 89 17.67 0.01 -8.32
N ASP A 90 16.76 0.31 -9.25
CA ASP A 90 16.95 0.12 -10.68
C ASP A 90 15.97 1.04 -11.42
N LEU A 91 16.47 2.10 -12.06
CA LEU A 91 15.67 3.11 -12.75
C LEU A 91 14.82 2.56 -13.93
N LYS A 92 15.09 1.34 -14.40
CA LYS A 92 14.30 0.64 -15.43
C LYS A 92 13.11 -0.11 -14.84
N ARG A 93 12.96 -0.10 -13.52
CA ARG A 93 11.90 -0.82 -12.79
C ARG A 93 10.93 0.13 -12.11
N THR A 94 9.73 -0.38 -11.90
CA THR A 94 8.71 0.31 -11.13
C THR A 94 9.03 0.30 -9.62
N PRO A 95 8.78 1.40 -8.90
CA PRO A 95 8.79 1.38 -7.44
C PRO A 95 7.53 0.72 -6.86
N GLY A 96 6.63 0.18 -7.71
CA GLY A 96 5.29 -0.26 -7.34
C GLY A 96 4.28 0.89 -7.38
N GLY A 97 3.08 0.63 -6.91
CA GLY A 97 1.97 1.59 -6.87
C GLY A 97 0.85 1.11 -5.92
N SER A 98 -0.03 2.02 -5.60
CA SER A 98 -0.17 3.38 -6.14
C SER A 98 0.66 4.44 -5.38
N SER A 99 1.34 4.12 -4.26
CA SER A 99 2.16 5.06 -3.47
C SER A 99 3.65 4.99 -3.85
N GLY A 100 3.97 4.82 -5.14
CA GLY A 100 5.36 4.66 -5.59
C GLY A 100 6.18 5.94 -5.49
N GLY A 101 5.54 7.12 -5.55
CA GLY A 101 6.21 8.41 -5.31
C GLY A 101 6.77 8.48 -3.89
N GLU A 102 5.96 8.13 -2.88
CA GLU A 102 6.40 8.04 -1.49
C GLU A 102 7.53 7.02 -1.34
N ALA A 103 7.35 5.82 -1.90
CA ALA A 103 8.35 4.77 -1.78
C ALA A 103 9.69 5.16 -2.40
N ALA A 104 9.68 5.85 -3.53
CA ALA A 104 10.91 6.33 -4.18
C ALA A 104 11.62 7.40 -3.32
N LEU A 105 10.88 8.35 -2.73
CA LEU A 105 11.43 9.38 -1.84
C LEU A 105 12.06 8.77 -0.58
N LEU A 106 11.36 7.86 0.07
CA LEU A 106 11.84 7.19 1.27
C LEU A 106 13.07 6.32 0.99
N ALA A 107 13.02 5.50 -0.07
CA ALA A 107 14.11 4.60 -0.43
C ALA A 107 15.37 5.34 -0.90
N SER A 108 15.24 6.45 -1.64
CA SER A 108 16.38 7.26 -2.07
C SER A 108 17.04 8.08 -0.95
N GLY A 109 16.40 8.16 0.21
CA GLY A 109 16.90 8.98 1.31
C GLY A 109 16.37 10.42 1.35
N ALA A 110 15.51 10.81 0.39
CA ALA A 110 14.97 12.17 0.32
C ALA A 110 13.92 12.48 1.41
N SER A 111 13.26 11.44 1.96
CA SER A 111 12.33 11.57 3.08
C SER A 111 12.55 10.44 4.09
N LEU A 112 12.01 10.60 5.31
CA LEU A 112 12.04 9.58 6.37
C LEU A 112 10.68 8.96 6.62
N LEU A 113 9.62 9.77 6.54
CA LEU A 113 8.24 9.43 6.87
C LEU A 113 7.33 9.83 5.71
N GLY A 114 6.39 8.96 5.37
CA GLY A 114 5.45 9.19 4.28
C GLY A 114 4.02 8.78 4.63
N LEU A 115 3.05 9.59 4.19
CA LEU A 115 1.64 9.27 4.24
C LEU A 115 1.22 8.68 2.90
N THR A 116 0.69 7.47 2.95
CA THR A 116 0.26 6.67 1.78
C THR A 116 -1.20 6.27 1.91
N SER A 117 -1.71 5.49 0.96
CA SER A 117 -3.02 4.88 1.06
C SER A 117 -3.01 3.45 0.53
N ASP A 118 -3.91 2.59 1.05
CA ASP A 118 -3.96 1.17 0.72
C ASP A 118 -5.41 0.66 0.62
N ILE A 119 -5.81 0.21 -0.58
CA ILE A 119 -7.07 -0.48 -0.83
C ILE A 119 -6.86 -1.89 -1.38
N GLY A 120 -5.65 -2.20 -1.84
CA GLY A 120 -5.29 -3.48 -2.45
C GLY A 120 -3.79 -3.69 -2.48
N GLY A 121 -3.06 -3.17 -1.48
CA GLY A 121 -1.61 -3.27 -1.39
C GLY A 121 -0.85 -2.00 -1.78
N SER A 122 -1.54 -0.89 -1.99
CA SER A 122 -0.93 0.34 -2.52
C SER A 122 0.07 1.04 -1.58
N SER A 123 0.17 0.65 -0.31
CA SER A 123 1.28 1.01 0.59
C SER A 123 2.32 -0.11 0.65
N ARG A 124 1.88 -1.36 0.70
CA ARG A 124 2.71 -2.55 0.94
C ARG A 124 3.56 -2.93 -0.28
N LEU A 125 3.00 -2.91 -1.49
CA LEU A 125 3.76 -3.23 -2.71
C LEU A 125 4.89 -2.24 -2.98
N PRO A 126 4.65 -0.90 -2.94
CA PRO A 126 5.73 0.05 -3.11
C PRO A 126 6.80 -0.08 -2.02
N ALA A 127 6.40 -0.36 -0.77
CA ALA A 127 7.34 -0.61 0.31
C ALA A 127 8.23 -1.83 0.03
N MET A 128 7.64 -2.96 -0.43
CA MET A 128 8.40 -4.15 -0.83
C MET A 128 9.37 -3.86 -1.98
N PHE A 129 8.90 -3.22 -3.06
CA PHE A 129 9.69 -3.00 -4.25
C PHE A 129 10.82 -1.99 -4.05
N SER A 130 10.70 -1.14 -3.05
CA SER A 130 11.67 -0.08 -2.73
C SER A 130 12.45 -0.34 -1.43
N GLY A 131 12.30 -1.52 -0.81
CA GLY A 131 13.11 -1.96 0.32
C GLY A 131 12.89 -1.17 1.60
N ILE A 132 11.65 -0.76 1.87
CA ILE A 132 11.22 0.02 3.04
C ILE A 132 10.01 -0.61 3.71
N TRP A 133 9.44 0.05 4.71
CA TRP A 133 8.38 -0.47 5.56
C TRP A 133 7.07 0.25 5.30
N GLY A 134 6.00 -0.50 5.07
CA GLY A 134 4.64 0.02 4.89
C GLY A 134 3.65 -0.78 5.74
N HIS A 135 2.81 -0.07 6.47
CA HIS A 135 1.81 -0.70 7.34
C HIS A 135 0.40 -0.27 6.95
N LYS A 136 -0.46 -1.23 6.62
CA LYS A 136 -1.91 -1.04 6.46
C LYS A 136 -2.55 -1.22 7.84
N PRO A 137 -3.02 -0.16 8.51
CA PRO A 137 -3.58 -0.27 9.85
C PRO A 137 -4.96 -0.95 9.87
N THR A 138 -5.41 -1.27 11.06
CA THR A 138 -6.79 -1.65 11.36
C THR A 138 -7.76 -0.64 10.72
N PRO A 139 -8.89 -1.11 10.11
CA PRO A 139 -9.92 -0.24 9.57
C PRO A 139 -10.34 0.88 10.52
N TYR A 140 -10.53 2.08 9.98
CA TYR A 140 -10.92 3.30 10.73
C TYR A 140 -9.93 3.81 11.77
N ALA A 141 -8.76 3.17 11.95
CA ALA A 141 -7.73 3.68 12.87
C ALA A 141 -7.13 5.01 12.42
N VAL A 142 -7.14 5.28 11.12
CA VAL A 142 -6.71 6.55 10.51
C VAL A 142 -7.86 7.10 9.66
N SER A 143 -8.15 8.39 9.80
CA SER A 143 -9.19 9.04 8.99
C SER A 143 -8.79 9.05 7.52
N PHE A 144 -9.70 8.65 6.65
CA PHE A 144 -9.50 8.64 5.19
C PHE A 144 -10.17 9.83 4.48
N ARG A 145 -10.76 10.77 5.23
CA ARG A 145 -11.37 11.98 4.66
C ARG A 145 -10.29 12.85 3.99
N GLY A 146 -10.64 13.47 2.87
CA GLY A 146 -9.71 14.30 2.09
C GLY A 146 -8.79 13.49 1.17
N HIS A 147 -9.08 12.22 0.91
CA HIS A 147 -8.40 11.39 -0.08
C HIS A 147 -9.19 11.33 -1.40
N HIS A 148 -8.48 11.31 -2.54
CA HIS A 148 -8.99 10.98 -3.87
C HIS A 148 -8.32 9.71 -4.41
N PRO A 149 -9.06 8.72 -4.97
CA PRO A 149 -10.51 8.69 -5.07
C PRO A 149 -11.19 8.51 -3.71
N THR A 150 -12.42 8.98 -3.60
CA THR A 150 -13.28 8.77 -2.44
C THR A 150 -14.52 7.96 -2.81
N SER A 151 -15.29 7.54 -1.81
CA SER A 151 -16.58 6.87 -1.97
C SER A 151 -17.48 7.18 -0.79
N ASP A 152 -18.76 7.34 -1.05
CA ASP A 152 -19.82 7.42 -0.02
C ASP A 152 -20.35 6.03 0.38
N PHE A 153 -19.73 4.95 -0.12
CA PHE A 153 -20.10 3.59 0.25
C PHE A 153 -19.88 3.38 1.76
N PRO A 154 -20.90 2.98 2.53
CA PRO A 154 -20.82 2.90 3.99
C PRO A 154 -19.69 2.01 4.53
N LYS A 155 -19.28 1.01 3.74
CA LYS A 155 -18.19 0.09 4.08
C LYS A 155 -16.85 0.44 3.42
N TRP A 156 -16.69 1.67 2.91
CA TRP A 156 -15.46 2.10 2.27
C TRP A 156 -14.24 1.92 3.19
N GLY A 157 -14.36 2.35 4.44
CA GLY A 157 -13.31 2.23 5.45
C GLY A 157 -13.00 0.81 5.90
N ASP A 158 -13.84 -0.19 5.60
CA ASP A 158 -13.53 -1.60 5.88
C ASP A 158 -12.37 -2.09 4.99
N PHE A 159 -12.27 -1.54 3.77
CA PHE A 159 -11.30 -1.95 2.75
C PHE A 159 -10.15 -0.95 2.59
N PHE A 160 -10.49 0.34 2.65
CA PHE A 160 -9.59 1.45 2.36
C PHE A 160 -9.04 2.07 3.64
N THR A 161 -7.75 2.42 3.62
CA THR A 161 -7.13 3.16 4.72
C THR A 161 -6.01 4.06 4.21
N ILE A 162 -5.78 5.19 4.90
CA ILE A 162 -4.52 5.92 4.82
C ILE A 162 -3.52 5.20 5.74
N ALA A 163 -2.27 5.09 5.30
CA ALA A 163 -1.28 4.17 5.84
C ALA A 163 0.09 4.83 6.02
N PRO A 164 0.81 4.56 7.11
CA PRO A 164 2.19 5.01 7.28
C PRO A 164 3.16 4.20 6.42
N MET A 165 4.17 4.89 5.88
CA MET A 165 5.33 4.29 5.24
C MET A 165 6.60 4.96 5.80
N THR A 166 7.60 4.15 6.17
CA THR A 166 8.83 4.65 6.78
C THR A 166 10.05 3.94 6.24
N ARG A 167 11.20 4.60 6.32
CA ARG A 167 12.48 3.98 5.93
C ARG A 167 12.92 2.91 6.92
N TYR A 168 12.58 3.06 8.20
CA TYR A 168 12.95 2.15 9.28
C TYR A 168 11.71 1.61 9.99
N ALA A 169 11.70 0.33 10.34
CA ALA A 169 10.57 -0.31 11.01
C ALA A 169 10.25 0.34 12.37
N LYS A 170 11.29 0.79 13.08
CA LYS A 170 11.16 1.43 14.39
C LYS A 170 10.31 2.70 14.39
N ASP A 171 10.21 3.39 13.23
CA ASP A 171 9.50 4.66 13.10
C ASP A 171 7.99 4.47 12.80
N LEU A 172 7.57 3.25 12.37
CA LEU A 172 6.17 2.97 12.06
C LEU A 172 5.21 3.20 13.23
N PRO A 173 5.50 2.73 14.47
CA PRO A 173 4.60 2.94 15.60
C PRO A 173 4.38 4.43 15.91
N LEU A 174 5.46 5.22 15.88
CA LEU A 174 5.40 6.66 16.14
C LEU A 174 4.56 7.37 15.06
N LEU A 175 4.84 7.09 13.78
CA LEU A 175 4.09 7.71 12.69
C LEU A 175 2.62 7.31 12.74
N LEU A 176 2.29 6.02 12.95
CA LEU A 176 0.92 5.56 13.08
C LEU A 176 0.19 6.22 14.26
N LYS A 177 0.87 6.39 15.41
CA LYS A 177 0.31 7.09 16.58
C LYS A 177 -0.07 8.54 16.22
N CYS A 178 0.81 9.26 15.53
CA CYS A 178 0.55 10.63 15.08
C CYS A 178 -0.55 10.71 13.99
N MET A 179 -0.77 9.66 13.22
CA MET A 179 -1.81 9.59 12.19
C MET A 179 -3.17 9.16 12.74
N SER A 180 -3.21 8.54 13.92
CA SER A 180 -4.43 7.90 14.47
C SER A 180 -5.58 8.90 14.60
N ASP A 181 -6.77 8.48 14.16
CA ASP A 181 -8.00 9.27 14.32
C ASP A 181 -8.43 9.24 15.78
N PRO A 182 -8.56 10.39 16.47
CA PRO A 182 -9.00 10.44 17.86
C PRO A 182 -10.38 9.81 18.08
N THR A 183 -11.22 9.73 17.05
CA THR A 183 -12.56 9.16 17.09
C THR A 183 -12.61 7.70 16.63
N GLY A 184 -11.51 7.19 16.11
CA GLY A 184 -11.38 5.82 15.62
C GLY A 184 -11.06 4.79 16.72
N PRO A 185 -10.83 3.53 16.30
CA PRO A 185 -10.38 2.49 17.22
C PRO A 185 -9.07 2.87 17.90
N LYS A 186 -9.00 2.72 19.21
CA LYS A 186 -7.75 2.94 19.96
C LYS A 186 -6.80 1.78 19.73
N LEU A 187 -5.65 2.06 19.16
CA LEU A 187 -4.58 1.10 18.96
C LEU A 187 -3.62 1.11 20.15
N THR A 188 -3.17 -0.07 20.58
CA THR A 188 -2.22 -0.22 21.69
C THR A 188 -0.78 -0.15 21.17
N LEU A 189 -0.33 1.04 20.71
CA LEU A 189 0.96 1.21 20.03
C LEU A 189 2.15 1.38 20.98
N ASP A 190 1.90 1.79 22.23
CA ASP A 190 2.94 2.03 23.25
C ASP A 190 3.38 0.74 23.97
N LYS A 191 2.73 -0.38 23.67
CA LYS A 191 3.06 -1.66 24.29
C LYS A 191 4.32 -2.25 23.64
N GLU A 192 5.42 -2.26 24.38
CA GLU A 192 6.57 -3.04 23.96
C GLU A 192 6.29 -4.54 24.09
N ILE A 193 6.32 -5.23 22.97
CA ILE A 193 6.12 -6.68 22.90
C ILE A 193 7.36 -7.31 22.33
N SER A 194 7.84 -8.34 23.05
CA SER A 194 8.87 -9.23 22.53
C SER A 194 8.26 -10.18 21.49
N ALA A 195 8.93 -10.35 20.37
CA ALA A 195 8.52 -11.34 19.36
C ALA A 195 8.48 -12.78 19.90
N ASN A 196 9.17 -13.08 21.01
CA ASN A 196 9.19 -14.41 21.62
C ASN A 196 7.84 -14.86 22.19
N GLY A 197 6.91 -13.92 22.46
CA GLY A 197 5.56 -14.24 22.94
C GLY A 197 4.52 -14.36 21.83
N ILE A 198 4.92 -14.21 20.56
CA ILE A 198 4.02 -14.22 19.41
C ILE A 198 3.98 -15.61 18.78
N ARG A 199 2.78 -16.09 18.48
CA ARG A 199 2.60 -17.33 17.69
C ARG A 199 2.65 -17.00 16.20
N PHE A 200 3.47 -17.73 15.45
CA PHE A 200 3.66 -17.52 14.02
C PHE A 200 3.01 -18.60 13.20
N PHE A 201 2.23 -18.20 12.19
CA PHE A 201 1.63 -19.07 11.18
C PHE A 201 2.07 -18.60 9.80
N PHE A 202 2.15 -19.49 8.80
CA PHE A 202 2.51 -19.08 7.45
C PHE A 202 1.85 -19.94 6.36
N MET A 203 1.67 -19.32 5.20
CA MET A 203 1.44 -19.94 3.89
C MET A 203 2.33 -19.24 2.87
N ASP A 204 2.77 -19.95 1.85
CA ASP A 204 3.59 -19.43 0.74
C ASP A 204 2.79 -19.25 -0.56
N ASN A 205 1.52 -19.63 -0.56
CA ASN A 205 0.58 -19.48 -1.68
C ASN A 205 -0.86 -19.52 -1.17
N ASP A 206 -1.83 -19.22 -2.04
CA ASP A 206 -3.27 -19.26 -1.75
C ASP A 206 -3.93 -20.63 -1.98
N GLY A 207 -3.12 -21.65 -2.22
CA GLY A 207 -3.59 -22.98 -2.57
C GLY A 207 -3.76 -23.20 -4.07
N PRO A 208 -4.43 -24.27 -4.50
CA PRO A 208 -4.47 -24.70 -5.90
C PRO A 208 -5.43 -23.90 -6.78
N SER A 209 -5.52 -22.57 -6.63
CA SER A 209 -6.33 -21.74 -7.53
C SER A 209 -5.79 -21.76 -8.96
N GLY A 210 -4.48 -22.04 -9.14
CA GLY A 210 -3.82 -22.12 -10.43
C GLY A 210 -3.74 -20.80 -11.21
N MET A 211 -4.34 -19.74 -10.68
CA MET A 211 -4.43 -18.43 -11.36
C MET A 211 -3.33 -17.47 -10.93
N MET A 212 -2.82 -17.61 -9.70
CA MET A 212 -1.73 -16.77 -9.21
C MET A 212 -0.39 -17.44 -9.53
N ARG A 213 0.58 -16.63 -9.95
CA ARG A 213 1.92 -17.15 -10.28
C ARG A 213 2.64 -17.63 -9.03
N PRO A 214 3.43 -18.70 -9.12
CA PRO A 214 4.27 -19.15 -8.01
C PRO A 214 5.34 -18.10 -7.69
N LEU A 215 5.82 -18.14 -6.45
CA LEU A 215 6.92 -17.29 -6.00
C LEU A 215 8.20 -17.53 -6.81
N SER A 216 8.97 -16.47 -7.05
CA SER A 216 10.33 -16.61 -7.55
C SER A 216 11.19 -17.44 -6.57
N ARG A 217 12.21 -18.13 -7.10
CA ARG A 217 13.08 -19.01 -6.28
C ARG A 217 13.69 -18.28 -5.08
N ASP A 218 14.19 -17.06 -5.29
CA ASP A 218 14.85 -16.28 -4.24
C ASP A 218 13.85 -15.88 -3.16
N LEU A 219 12.65 -15.44 -3.55
CA LEU A 219 11.60 -15.05 -2.60
C LEU A 219 11.06 -16.25 -1.83
N HIS A 220 10.84 -17.40 -2.51
CA HIS A 220 10.40 -18.63 -1.86
C HIS A 220 11.42 -19.10 -0.82
N ALA A 221 12.71 -19.09 -1.17
CA ALA A 221 13.80 -19.44 -0.23
C ALA A 221 13.85 -18.47 0.97
N ALA A 222 13.73 -17.16 0.71
CA ALA A 222 13.73 -16.14 1.77
C ALA A 222 12.53 -16.29 2.72
N ILE A 223 11.33 -16.54 2.20
CA ILE A 223 10.12 -16.74 3.02
C ILE A 223 10.22 -18.00 3.88
N ASN A 224 10.73 -19.11 3.32
CA ASN A 224 10.91 -20.34 4.09
C ASN A 224 11.99 -20.16 5.19
N ARG A 225 13.06 -19.41 4.93
CA ARG A 225 14.04 -19.01 5.96
C ARG A 225 13.37 -18.23 7.08
N VAL A 226 12.59 -17.19 6.76
CA VAL A 226 11.83 -16.42 7.76
C VAL A 226 10.90 -17.32 8.57
N ALA A 227 10.14 -18.19 7.90
CA ALA A 227 9.24 -19.11 8.58
C ALA A 227 9.99 -20.04 9.55
N SER A 228 11.18 -20.54 9.16
CA SER A 228 12.05 -21.33 10.04
C SER A 228 12.60 -20.53 11.21
N ASP A 229 13.13 -19.33 10.96
CA ASP A 229 13.77 -18.47 11.99
C ASP A 229 12.77 -18.00 13.07
N PHE A 230 11.49 -17.94 12.75
CA PHE A 230 10.41 -17.61 13.69
C PHE A 230 9.61 -18.84 14.16
N ASN A 231 10.05 -20.05 13.85
CA ASN A 231 9.33 -21.31 14.16
C ASN A 231 7.85 -21.25 13.73
N ALA A 232 7.59 -20.67 12.57
CA ALA A 232 6.23 -20.47 12.08
C ALA A 232 5.58 -21.80 11.68
N LYS A 233 4.39 -22.06 12.21
CA LYS A 233 3.59 -23.22 11.86
C LYS A 233 3.00 -23.06 10.46
N ARG A 234 3.30 -23.99 9.55
CA ARG A 234 2.62 -24.05 8.26
C ARG A 234 1.14 -24.37 8.46
N VAL A 235 0.27 -23.58 7.87
CA VAL A 235 -1.18 -23.79 7.89
C VAL A 235 -1.73 -23.90 6.47
N ASN A 236 -2.94 -24.45 6.34
CA ASN A 236 -3.65 -24.57 5.06
C ASN A 236 -5.06 -24.03 5.22
N ILE A 237 -5.25 -22.77 4.90
CA ILE A 237 -6.54 -22.08 4.91
C ILE A 237 -7.20 -22.28 3.55
N ARG A 238 -7.97 -23.39 3.41
CA ARG A 238 -8.50 -23.83 2.11
C ARG A 238 -9.32 -22.78 1.36
N LYS A 239 -9.96 -21.86 2.08
CA LYS A 239 -10.77 -20.79 1.48
C LYS A 239 -9.92 -19.68 0.83
N MET A 240 -8.60 -19.61 1.12
CA MET A 240 -7.69 -18.69 0.44
C MET A 240 -7.62 -18.91 -1.08
N LYS A 241 -7.97 -20.09 -1.58
CA LYS A 241 -8.11 -20.32 -3.02
C LYS A 241 -9.10 -19.37 -3.72
N TRP A 242 -10.00 -18.74 -2.97
CA TRP A 242 -10.97 -17.76 -3.45
C TRP A 242 -10.47 -16.31 -3.33
N SER A 243 -9.20 -16.08 -2.91
CA SER A 243 -8.64 -14.76 -2.65
C SER A 243 -8.83 -13.79 -3.82
N LEU A 244 -8.61 -14.27 -5.05
CA LEU A 244 -8.83 -13.50 -6.28
C LEU A 244 -10.31 -13.13 -6.45
N ASP A 245 -11.23 -14.11 -6.43
CA ASP A 245 -12.66 -13.88 -6.68
C ASP A 245 -13.27 -12.92 -5.65
N ILE A 246 -12.99 -13.13 -4.35
CA ILE A 246 -13.54 -12.30 -3.28
C ILE A 246 -12.96 -10.89 -3.29
N SER A 247 -11.66 -10.74 -3.57
CA SER A 247 -11.01 -9.43 -3.61
C SER A 247 -11.47 -8.62 -4.83
N LEU A 248 -11.52 -9.22 -6.01
CA LEU A 248 -12.09 -8.57 -7.20
C LEU A 248 -13.56 -8.22 -7.02
N SER A 249 -14.36 -9.15 -6.48
CA SER A 249 -15.77 -8.88 -6.19
C SER A 249 -15.91 -7.70 -5.22
N ALA A 250 -15.14 -7.68 -4.13
CA ALA A 250 -15.17 -6.59 -3.17
C ALA A 250 -14.80 -5.25 -3.82
N MET A 251 -13.67 -5.18 -4.55
CA MET A 251 -13.19 -3.95 -5.18
C MET A 251 -14.13 -3.41 -6.27
N LEU A 252 -14.71 -4.28 -7.10
CA LEU A 252 -15.51 -3.87 -8.26
C LEU A 252 -16.99 -3.66 -7.93
N THR A 253 -17.48 -4.16 -6.79
CA THR A 253 -18.88 -3.96 -6.34
C THR A 253 -19.05 -2.78 -5.40
N MET A 254 -17.96 -2.13 -4.98
CA MET A 254 -18.05 -0.88 -4.23
C MET A 254 -18.77 0.17 -5.07
N LYS A 255 -19.82 0.75 -4.47
CA LYS A 255 -20.63 1.76 -5.15
C LYS A 255 -20.02 3.15 -4.99
N ASN A 256 -20.32 4.00 -5.97
CA ASN A 256 -20.02 5.43 -5.91
C ASN A 256 -18.53 5.75 -5.66
N ILE A 257 -17.61 4.85 -6.13
CA ILE A 257 -16.19 5.19 -6.15
C ILE A 257 -15.98 6.28 -7.19
N GLU A 258 -15.27 7.32 -6.82
CA GLU A 258 -14.84 8.36 -7.74
C GLU A 258 -14.02 7.77 -8.90
N THR A 259 -14.41 8.07 -10.13
CA THR A 259 -13.78 7.62 -11.37
C THR A 259 -13.60 8.78 -12.33
N ILE A 260 -12.87 8.58 -13.42
CA ILE A 260 -12.76 9.57 -14.53
C ILE A 260 -14.11 9.92 -15.16
N TYR A 261 -15.16 9.14 -14.90
CA TYR A 261 -16.51 9.35 -15.43
C TYR A 261 -17.39 10.25 -14.54
N HIS A 262 -16.93 10.58 -13.34
CA HIS A 262 -17.59 11.57 -12.48
C HIS A 262 -17.25 12.98 -12.96
N LYS A 263 -18.22 13.89 -12.90
CA LYS A 263 -17.98 15.32 -13.14
C LYS A 263 -17.07 15.86 -12.05
N THR A 264 -16.02 16.55 -12.45
CA THR A 264 -15.03 17.11 -11.55
C THR A 264 -14.92 18.62 -11.63
N GLU A 265 -15.34 19.21 -12.76
CA GLU A 265 -15.36 20.65 -12.97
C GLU A 265 -16.79 21.12 -13.33
N GLU A 266 -17.14 22.33 -12.89
CA GLU A 266 -18.42 22.96 -13.24
C GLU A 266 -18.46 23.23 -14.75
N GLY A 267 -19.53 22.77 -15.43
CA GLY A 267 -19.67 22.88 -16.90
C GLY A 267 -19.02 21.73 -17.71
N GLU A 268 -18.28 20.84 -17.08
CA GLU A 268 -17.72 19.67 -17.76
C GLU A 268 -18.84 18.65 -18.13
N GLN A 269 -18.82 18.15 -19.38
CA GLN A 269 -19.69 17.04 -19.76
C GLN A 269 -19.13 15.72 -19.22
N PRO A 270 -19.97 14.86 -18.60
CA PRO A 270 -19.48 13.58 -18.06
C PRO A 270 -18.89 12.73 -19.17
N LYS A 271 -17.69 12.19 -18.90
CA LYS A 271 -17.05 11.21 -19.78
C LYS A 271 -17.91 9.93 -19.81
N THR A 272 -18.03 9.31 -20.98
CA THR A 272 -18.68 7.99 -21.11
C THR A 272 -17.64 6.93 -21.42
N VAL A 273 -17.86 5.71 -20.93
CA VAL A 273 -16.88 4.61 -21.05
C VAL A 273 -16.50 4.37 -22.52
N CYS A 274 -17.50 4.24 -23.40
CA CYS A 274 -17.26 4.00 -24.84
C CYS A 274 -16.51 5.14 -25.52
N LYS A 275 -16.92 6.40 -25.25
CA LYS A 275 -16.28 7.58 -25.86
C LYS A 275 -14.81 7.71 -25.40
N GLU A 276 -14.55 7.50 -24.12
CA GLU A 276 -13.20 7.60 -23.59
C GLU A 276 -12.30 6.47 -24.09
N THR A 277 -12.84 5.27 -24.26
CA THR A 277 -12.13 4.14 -24.89
C THR A 277 -11.71 4.47 -26.34
N VAL A 278 -12.62 5.03 -27.13
CA VAL A 278 -12.31 5.46 -28.50
C VAL A 278 -11.21 6.52 -28.50
N LYS A 279 -11.33 7.56 -27.65
CA LYS A 279 -10.27 8.59 -27.51
C LYS A 279 -8.92 7.98 -27.13
N TYR A 280 -8.93 7.00 -26.21
CA TYR A 280 -7.69 6.34 -25.80
C TYR A 280 -6.99 5.64 -26.99
N PHE A 281 -7.73 4.88 -27.80
CA PHE A 281 -7.17 4.21 -28.99
C PHE A 281 -6.62 5.18 -30.04
N PHE A 282 -7.18 6.38 -30.15
CA PHE A 282 -6.70 7.43 -31.06
C PHE A 282 -5.64 8.36 -30.43
N GLY A 283 -5.16 8.06 -29.19
CA GLY A 283 -4.19 8.89 -28.50
C GLY A 283 -4.70 10.26 -28.07
N CYS A 284 -6.02 10.44 -27.99
CA CYS A 284 -6.69 11.70 -27.64
C CYS A 284 -7.26 11.70 -26.21
N SER A 285 -6.98 10.67 -25.41
CA SER A 285 -7.43 10.59 -24.02
C SER A 285 -6.39 11.21 -23.09
N ASP A 286 -6.86 12.02 -22.14
CA ASP A 286 -6.06 12.53 -21.03
C ASP A 286 -5.84 11.48 -19.93
N SER A 287 -6.59 10.37 -19.99
CA SER A 287 -6.57 9.32 -18.95
C SER A 287 -5.63 8.16 -19.30
N ILE A 288 -5.12 7.48 -18.27
CA ILE A 288 -4.33 6.25 -18.44
C ILE A 288 -5.24 5.03 -18.67
N LEU A 289 -4.71 4.01 -19.33
CA LEU A 289 -5.47 2.79 -19.68
C LEU A 289 -6.20 2.14 -18.48
N PRO A 290 -5.60 1.99 -17.28
CA PRO A 290 -6.29 1.39 -16.13
C PRO A 290 -7.58 2.13 -15.73
N SER A 291 -7.57 3.47 -15.78
CA SER A 291 -8.74 4.28 -15.45
C SER A 291 -9.88 4.07 -16.46
N VAL A 292 -9.52 3.93 -17.75
CA VAL A 292 -10.50 3.62 -18.81
C VAL A 292 -11.07 2.21 -18.63
N ILE A 293 -10.20 1.21 -18.41
CA ILE A 293 -10.64 -0.20 -18.20
C ILE A 293 -11.48 -0.35 -16.94
N PHE A 294 -11.22 0.39 -15.87
CA PHE A 294 -11.98 0.30 -14.63
C PHE A 294 -13.48 0.56 -14.83
N GLY A 295 -13.86 1.50 -15.70
CA GLY A 295 -15.25 1.74 -16.04
C GLY A 295 -15.92 0.55 -16.74
N HIS A 296 -15.20 -0.14 -17.62
CA HIS A 296 -15.70 -1.38 -18.25
C HIS A 296 -15.88 -2.49 -17.23
N LEU A 297 -14.90 -2.67 -16.32
CA LEU A 297 -14.98 -3.68 -15.26
C LEU A 297 -16.16 -3.43 -14.32
N GLN A 298 -16.41 -2.18 -13.92
CA GLN A 298 -17.57 -1.83 -13.10
C GLN A 298 -18.88 -2.15 -13.81
N ASN A 299 -18.98 -1.89 -15.11
CA ASN A 299 -20.19 -2.23 -15.89
C ASN A 299 -20.36 -3.74 -16.03
N PHE A 300 -19.29 -4.49 -16.23
CA PHE A 300 -19.32 -5.96 -16.28
C PHE A 300 -19.80 -6.57 -14.95
N MET A 301 -19.35 -6.04 -13.82
CA MET A 301 -19.78 -6.54 -12.50
C MET A 301 -21.28 -6.40 -12.24
N LYS A 302 -21.97 -5.44 -12.90
CA LYS A 302 -23.43 -5.31 -12.80
C LYS A 302 -24.18 -6.48 -13.43
N ILE A 303 -23.54 -7.26 -14.31
CA ILE A 303 -24.13 -8.41 -15.00
C ILE A 303 -24.00 -9.69 -14.18
N ILE A 304 -23.09 -9.71 -13.19
CA ILE A 304 -22.88 -10.90 -12.34
C ILE A 304 -24.11 -11.13 -11.44
N PRO A 305 -24.63 -12.38 -11.38
CA PRO A 305 -25.81 -12.68 -10.57
C PRO A 305 -25.61 -12.40 -9.08
N ASN A 306 -26.64 -11.86 -8.43
CA ASN A 306 -26.64 -11.58 -6.99
C ASN A 306 -26.35 -12.82 -6.12
N SER A 307 -26.71 -14.02 -6.59
CA SER A 307 -26.41 -15.29 -5.90
C SER A 307 -24.91 -15.51 -5.76
N ARG A 308 -24.09 -15.19 -6.80
CA ARG A 308 -22.64 -15.28 -6.74
C ARG A 308 -22.06 -14.29 -5.74
N HIS A 309 -22.55 -13.06 -5.72
CA HIS A 309 -22.11 -12.05 -4.74
C HIS A 309 -22.42 -12.50 -3.31
N LYS A 310 -23.60 -13.05 -3.02
CA LYS A 310 -23.94 -13.60 -1.71
C LYS A 310 -23.05 -14.78 -1.33
N HIS A 311 -22.73 -15.68 -2.26
CA HIS A 311 -21.80 -16.77 -2.02
C HIS A 311 -20.40 -16.26 -1.67
N LEU A 312 -19.85 -15.31 -2.45
CA LEU A 312 -18.53 -14.73 -2.15
C LEU A 312 -18.52 -13.99 -0.81
N ALA A 313 -19.58 -13.27 -0.48
CA ALA A 313 -19.73 -12.64 0.83
C ALA A 313 -19.72 -13.63 1.99
N SER A 314 -20.35 -14.81 1.83
CA SER A 314 -20.30 -15.85 2.85
C SER A 314 -18.89 -16.43 3.05
N ILE A 315 -18.10 -16.52 1.97
CA ILE A 315 -16.69 -16.94 2.05
C ILE A 315 -15.86 -15.90 2.81
N ILE A 316 -16.09 -14.61 2.57
CA ILE A 316 -15.41 -13.51 3.28
C ILE A 316 -15.65 -13.64 4.79
N GLU A 317 -16.90 -13.78 5.23
CA GLU A 317 -17.23 -13.89 6.65
C GLU A 317 -16.66 -15.18 7.26
N ALA A 318 -16.67 -16.29 6.54
CA ALA A 318 -16.04 -17.52 7.00
C ALA A 318 -14.51 -17.39 7.13
N LEU A 319 -13.84 -16.66 6.22
CA LEU A 319 -12.40 -16.37 6.33
C LEU A 319 -12.10 -15.43 7.50
N LYS A 320 -12.90 -14.38 7.72
CA LYS A 320 -12.75 -13.51 8.89
C LYS A 320 -12.80 -14.31 10.19
N THR A 321 -13.77 -15.22 10.31
CA THR A 321 -13.90 -16.09 11.49
C THR A 321 -12.67 -17.01 11.63
N GLU A 322 -12.24 -17.67 10.53
CA GLU A 322 -11.10 -18.58 10.55
C GLU A 322 -9.79 -17.85 10.93
N PHE A 323 -9.54 -16.62 10.40
CA PHE A 323 -8.40 -15.81 10.80
C PHE A 323 -8.50 -15.35 12.25
N LYS A 324 -9.68 -14.93 12.71
CA LYS A 324 -9.90 -14.49 14.09
C LYS A 324 -9.56 -15.61 15.08
N GLU A 325 -10.01 -16.83 14.82
CA GLU A 325 -9.73 -18.00 15.67
C GLU A 325 -8.25 -18.42 15.60
N LEU A 326 -7.66 -18.46 14.40
CA LEU A 326 -6.27 -18.84 14.20
C LEU A 326 -5.31 -17.90 14.94
N LEU A 327 -5.50 -16.59 14.74
CA LEU A 327 -4.57 -15.58 15.23
C LEU A 327 -4.82 -15.19 16.69
N GLY A 328 -6.07 -15.20 17.15
CA GLY A 328 -6.40 -14.76 18.52
C GLY A 328 -5.89 -13.37 18.82
N THR A 329 -5.30 -13.19 19.98
CA THR A 329 -4.73 -11.91 20.46
C THR A 329 -3.20 -11.86 20.45
N ASP A 330 -2.54 -12.97 20.08
CA ASP A 330 -1.09 -13.18 20.17
C ASP A 330 -0.48 -13.82 18.91
N GLY A 331 -1.28 -14.04 17.87
CA GLY A 331 -0.84 -14.68 16.64
C GLY A 331 -0.63 -13.71 15.48
N VAL A 332 0.33 -14.02 14.62
CA VAL A 332 0.55 -13.37 13.33
C VAL A 332 0.64 -14.39 12.21
N PHE A 333 0.22 -13.97 11.01
CA PHE A 333 0.27 -14.79 9.81
C PHE A 333 1.25 -14.19 8.80
N LEU A 334 2.24 -14.98 8.41
CA LEU A 334 3.25 -14.63 7.42
C LEU A 334 2.76 -15.05 6.03
N TYR A 335 2.77 -14.11 5.09
CA TYR A 335 2.27 -14.35 3.74
C TYR A 335 3.05 -13.54 2.70
N PRO A 336 3.26 -14.05 1.47
CA PRO A 336 3.94 -13.28 0.44
C PRO A 336 3.27 -11.93 0.18
N THR A 337 4.06 -10.87 -0.03
CA THR A 337 3.53 -9.58 -0.46
C THR A 337 3.22 -9.61 -1.96
N PHE A 338 4.15 -10.15 -2.74
CA PHE A 338 4.04 -10.28 -4.18
C PHE A 338 4.92 -11.45 -4.65
N PRO A 339 4.63 -12.12 -5.77
CA PRO A 339 5.39 -13.33 -6.15
C PRO A 339 6.79 -13.06 -6.67
N ASN A 340 7.12 -11.82 -7.01
CA ASN A 340 8.42 -11.43 -7.57
C ASN A 340 8.89 -10.10 -6.96
N THR A 341 10.19 -9.81 -7.05
CA THR A 341 10.76 -8.49 -6.80
C THR A 341 10.35 -7.49 -7.90
N ALA A 342 10.72 -6.22 -7.76
CA ALA A 342 10.32 -5.15 -8.67
C ALA A 342 10.53 -5.53 -10.14
N HIS A 343 9.48 -5.47 -10.94
CA HIS A 343 9.49 -5.74 -12.38
C HIS A 343 9.80 -4.48 -13.20
N GLN A 344 10.10 -4.63 -14.47
CA GLN A 344 10.27 -3.49 -15.38
C GLN A 344 8.95 -2.73 -15.56
N HIS A 345 9.07 -1.48 -15.98
CA HIS A 345 7.92 -0.63 -16.25
C HIS A 345 6.94 -1.28 -17.23
N TYR A 346 5.66 -1.04 -17.02
CA TYR A 346 4.51 -1.56 -17.78
C TYR A 346 4.30 -3.09 -17.70
N GLN A 347 5.20 -3.86 -17.08
CA GLN A 347 4.98 -5.30 -16.90
C GLN A 347 3.82 -5.64 -15.96
N ILE A 348 3.34 -4.68 -15.18
CA ILE A 348 2.18 -4.86 -14.31
C ILE A 348 0.94 -5.30 -15.11
N TYR A 349 0.81 -4.90 -16.38
CA TYR A 349 -0.31 -5.30 -17.24
C TYR A 349 -0.40 -6.80 -17.48
N HIS A 350 0.72 -7.52 -17.37
CA HIS A 350 0.78 -8.98 -17.43
C HIS A 350 0.68 -9.65 -16.06
N LYS A 351 0.47 -8.85 -14.99
CA LYS A 351 0.54 -9.27 -13.59
C LYS A 351 -0.65 -8.77 -12.76
N LEU A 352 -1.76 -8.40 -13.42
CA LEU A 352 -2.92 -7.75 -12.79
C LEU A 352 -3.62 -8.61 -11.72
N LEU A 353 -3.39 -9.93 -11.72
CA LEU A 353 -3.95 -10.85 -10.73
C LEU A 353 -3.03 -11.00 -9.50
N GLU A 354 -1.74 -10.74 -9.63
CA GLU A 354 -0.75 -10.96 -8.56
C GLU A 354 -0.95 -10.03 -7.34
N PRO A 355 -1.45 -8.77 -7.47
CA PRO A 355 -1.77 -7.94 -6.31
C PRO A 355 -2.84 -8.51 -5.36
N MET A 356 -3.55 -9.55 -5.77
CA MET A 356 -4.54 -10.22 -4.91
C MET A 356 -3.90 -10.88 -3.69
N TYR A 357 -2.58 -11.17 -3.71
CA TYR A 357 -1.81 -11.52 -2.51
C TYR A 357 -1.95 -10.49 -1.38
N MET A 358 -2.19 -9.24 -1.72
CA MET A 358 -2.36 -8.14 -0.75
C MET A 358 -3.83 -7.76 -0.55
N ALA A 359 -4.62 -7.71 -1.64
CA ALA A 359 -6.00 -7.24 -1.63
C ALA A 359 -6.92 -8.08 -0.74
N ILE A 360 -6.61 -9.37 -0.55
CA ILE A 360 -7.34 -10.26 0.36
C ILE A 360 -7.40 -9.70 1.79
N PHE A 361 -6.31 -9.12 2.29
CA PHE A 361 -6.28 -8.58 3.65
C PHE A 361 -6.99 -7.23 3.79
N ASN A 362 -7.14 -6.47 2.69
CA ASN A 362 -8.07 -5.34 2.66
C ASN A 362 -9.51 -5.83 2.75
N THR A 363 -9.85 -6.87 1.96
CA THR A 363 -11.19 -7.47 1.94
C THR A 363 -11.58 -8.05 3.30
N LEU A 364 -10.62 -8.60 4.04
CA LEU A 364 -10.84 -9.15 5.38
C LEU A 364 -10.74 -8.08 6.49
N GLY A 365 -10.30 -6.87 6.19
CA GLY A 365 -10.14 -5.79 7.17
C GLY A 365 -8.99 -6.03 8.16
N LEU A 366 -7.98 -6.82 7.82
CA LEU A 366 -6.88 -7.16 8.72
C LEU A 366 -5.74 -6.13 8.64
N PRO A 367 -5.10 -5.73 9.77
CA PRO A 367 -3.89 -4.94 9.75
C PRO A 367 -2.70 -5.76 9.22
N VAL A 368 -1.85 -5.11 8.42
CA VAL A 368 -0.74 -5.78 7.73
C VAL A 368 0.48 -4.88 7.61
N THR A 369 1.65 -5.38 7.97
CA THR A 369 2.93 -4.72 7.68
C THR A 369 3.67 -5.47 6.58
N ASN A 370 4.13 -4.78 5.53
CA ASN A 370 5.17 -5.30 4.67
C ASN A 370 6.52 -5.15 5.36
N CYS A 371 7.21 -6.25 5.54
CA CYS A 371 8.52 -6.33 6.19
C CYS A 371 9.60 -6.68 5.16
N MET A 372 10.70 -5.91 5.18
CA MET A 372 11.90 -6.18 4.40
C MET A 372 12.61 -7.44 4.92
N ILE A 373 13.00 -8.37 4.03
CA ILE A 373 13.66 -9.64 4.38
C ILE A 373 14.98 -9.89 3.64
N GLY A 374 15.53 -8.86 3.00
CA GLY A 374 16.79 -8.89 2.27
C GLY A 374 16.67 -8.49 0.80
N LEU A 375 17.73 -8.73 0.04
CA LEU A 375 17.81 -8.47 -1.39
C LEU A 375 17.89 -9.80 -2.16
N ASP A 376 17.34 -9.84 -3.38
CA ASP A 376 17.51 -10.96 -4.31
C ASP A 376 18.90 -10.94 -4.98
N ARG A 377 19.23 -11.93 -5.81
CA ARG A 377 20.50 -12.03 -6.53
C ARG A 377 20.77 -10.87 -7.50
N ARG A 378 19.77 -10.03 -7.79
CA ARG A 378 19.89 -8.81 -8.60
C ARG A 378 19.97 -7.56 -7.75
N ASN A 379 20.17 -7.70 -6.44
CA ASN A 379 20.14 -6.62 -5.45
C ASN A 379 18.80 -5.86 -5.41
N LEU A 380 17.69 -6.54 -5.70
CA LEU A 380 16.35 -5.98 -5.60
C LEU A 380 15.71 -6.39 -4.26
N PRO A 381 14.99 -5.48 -3.61
CA PRO A 381 14.35 -5.75 -2.31
C PRO A 381 13.33 -6.89 -2.37
N MET A 382 13.32 -7.70 -1.30
CA MET A 382 12.34 -8.76 -1.04
C MET A 382 11.57 -8.44 0.24
N GLY A 383 10.29 -8.74 0.24
CA GLY A 383 9.44 -8.50 1.41
C GLY A 383 8.41 -9.60 1.65
N ILE A 384 7.90 -9.61 2.88
CA ILE A 384 6.83 -10.50 3.33
C ILE A 384 5.79 -9.69 4.12
N GLN A 385 4.54 -10.09 4.05
CA GLN A 385 3.46 -9.53 4.86
C GLN A 385 3.39 -10.21 6.23
N VAL A 386 3.26 -9.41 7.26
CA VAL A 386 2.93 -9.81 8.63
C VAL A 386 1.52 -9.32 8.92
N VAL A 387 0.60 -10.25 9.13
CA VAL A 387 -0.85 -10.00 9.28
C VAL A 387 -1.26 -10.33 10.70
N ALA A 388 -2.11 -9.49 11.31
CA ALA A 388 -2.69 -9.74 12.63
C ALA A 388 -4.22 -9.53 12.60
N ASN A 389 -4.91 -9.83 13.71
CA ASN A 389 -6.33 -9.50 13.86
C ASN A 389 -6.55 -7.98 14.03
N PRO A 390 -7.73 -7.45 13.69
CA PRO A 390 -8.06 -6.04 13.89
C PRO A 390 -7.79 -5.61 15.34
N GLY A 391 -7.17 -4.44 15.51
CA GLY A 391 -6.73 -3.90 16.79
C GLY A 391 -5.42 -4.48 17.33
N GLN A 392 -4.82 -5.46 16.62
CA GLN A 392 -3.53 -6.07 17.00
C GLN A 392 -2.37 -5.53 16.13
N ASP A 393 -2.45 -4.30 15.65
CA ASP A 393 -1.43 -3.64 14.83
C ASP A 393 -0.05 -3.70 15.50
N HIS A 394 0.01 -3.58 16.83
CA HIS A 394 1.22 -3.65 17.62
C HIS A 394 2.00 -4.98 17.44
N LEU A 395 1.32 -6.10 17.16
CA LEU A 395 1.99 -7.38 16.86
C LEU A 395 2.72 -7.28 15.51
N CYS A 396 2.06 -6.76 14.48
CA CYS A 396 2.69 -6.55 13.17
C CYS A 396 3.92 -5.65 13.28
N LEU A 397 3.82 -4.56 14.05
CA LEU A 397 4.89 -3.58 14.23
C LEU A 397 6.05 -4.13 15.08
N ALA A 398 5.76 -4.93 16.10
CA ALA A 398 6.79 -5.62 16.90
C ALA A 398 7.58 -6.63 16.06
N VAL A 399 6.88 -7.42 15.22
CA VAL A 399 7.52 -8.37 14.29
C VAL A 399 8.34 -7.63 13.23
N ALA A 400 7.85 -6.49 12.73
CA ALA A 400 8.59 -5.68 11.77
C ALA A 400 9.94 -5.21 12.35
N ARG A 401 9.96 -4.71 13.60
CA ARG A 401 11.20 -4.33 14.30
C ARG A 401 12.15 -5.51 14.48
N GLU A 402 11.62 -6.69 14.84
CA GLU A 402 12.45 -7.89 14.99
C GLU A 402 13.00 -8.38 13.63
N MET A 403 12.22 -8.26 12.54
CA MET A 403 12.70 -8.58 11.20
C MET A 403 13.79 -7.60 10.74
N GLU A 404 13.65 -6.29 11.03
CA GLU A 404 14.69 -5.30 10.76
C GLU A 404 15.99 -5.66 11.50
N ARG A 405 15.90 -6.07 12.76
CA ARG A 405 17.04 -6.49 13.56
C ARG A 405 17.73 -7.75 13.01
N ARG A 406 16.97 -8.74 12.52
CA ARG A 406 17.50 -10.04 12.03
C ARG A 406 18.03 -9.98 10.61
N TYR A 407 17.33 -9.30 9.72
CA TYR A 407 17.61 -9.35 8.27
C TYR A 407 18.22 -8.05 7.74
N GLY A 408 18.51 -7.10 8.61
CA GLY A 408 18.82 -5.73 8.23
C GLY A 408 17.55 -5.00 7.80
N GLY A 409 17.62 -3.72 7.59
CA GLY A 409 16.50 -2.91 7.15
C GLY A 409 16.79 -2.34 5.78
N TRP A 410 16.52 -1.04 5.66
CA TRP A 410 16.81 -0.30 4.46
C TRP A 410 18.30 -0.35 4.10
N VAL A 411 18.55 -0.68 2.83
CA VAL A 411 19.89 -0.64 2.24
C VAL A 411 19.94 0.52 1.25
N ARG A 412 20.98 1.32 1.28
CA ARG A 412 21.12 2.43 0.34
C ARG A 412 21.09 1.92 -1.12
N PRO A 413 20.20 2.45 -1.97
CA PRO A 413 20.20 2.11 -3.39
C PRO A 413 21.55 2.44 -4.06
N PRO A 414 21.93 1.74 -5.15
CA PRO A 414 23.16 2.03 -5.88
C PRO A 414 23.19 3.49 -6.38
N SER A 415 24.35 4.15 -6.34
CA SER A 415 24.53 5.47 -6.95
C SER A 415 24.56 5.35 -8.48
N GLU A 416 24.19 6.41 -9.21
CA GLU A 416 24.23 6.43 -10.69
C GLU A 416 25.62 6.10 -11.24
N ASP A 417 26.69 6.47 -10.56
CA ASP A 417 28.08 6.18 -10.96
C ASP A 417 28.39 4.67 -10.97
N SER A 418 27.72 3.88 -10.10
CA SER A 418 27.90 2.42 -10.09
C SER A 418 27.27 1.73 -11.31
N HIS A 419 26.27 2.34 -11.95
CA HIS A 419 25.62 1.82 -13.16
C HIS A 419 26.44 2.08 -14.43
N SER A 420 27.23 3.14 -14.48
CA SER A 420 28.09 3.47 -15.62
C SER A 420 29.28 2.51 -15.75
N HIS A 421 29.86 2.08 -14.63
CA HIS A 421 30.98 1.13 -14.63
C HIS A 421 30.59 -0.30 -15.01
N ALA A 422 29.39 -0.77 -14.64
CA ALA A 422 28.90 -2.10 -15.03
C ALA A 422 28.59 -2.22 -16.55
N GLN A 423 28.18 -1.13 -17.20
CA GLN A 423 27.95 -1.14 -18.65
C GLN A 423 29.23 -1.03 -19.47
N SER A 424 30.28 -0.43 -18.93
CA SER A 424 31.58 -0.33 -19.64
C SER A 424 32.37 -1.65 -19.59
N SER A 425 32.20 -2.47 -18.55
CA SER A 425 32.84 -3.79 -18.45
C SER A 425 32.18 -4.86 -19.33
N SER A 426 30.86 -4.77 -19.60
CA SER A 426 30.15 -5.75 -20.45
C SER A 426 30.35 -5.52 -21.97
N LYS A 427 30.96 -4.38 -22.39
CA LYS A 427 31.30 -4.10 -23.78
C LYS A 427 32.76 -4.45 -24.16
N ARG A 428 33.54 -5.00 -23.22
CA ARG A 428 34.94 -5.40 -23.40
C ARG A 428 35.19 -6.90 -23.20
N GLY A 429 34.14 -7.72 -23.23
CA GLY A 429 34.22 -9.18 -23.18
C GLY A 429 33.68 -9.81 -24.47
#